data_d57e708008faf3b36901b8b3f6fd2ce2
#
_entry.id   d57e708008faf3b36901b8b3f6fd2ce2
#
_cell.length_a   1.000
_cell.length_b   1.000
_cell.length_c   1.000
_cell.angle_alpha   90.00
_cell.angle_beta   90.00
_cell.angle_gamma   90.00
#
_symmetry.space_group_name_H-M   'P 1'
#
loop_
_entity.id
_entity.type
_entity.pdbx_description
1 polymer ?
#
loop_
_entity_poly.entity_id
_entity_poly.type
_entity_poly.pdbx_seq_one_letter_code
_entity_poly.pdbx_strand_id
1 'polypeptide(L)'
;MTHPLVSIVIATKNEENNIENCLISITEQTYPNIEVIVVDNNSTDKTFEIALKFTDKVFNKGLERSTQRNYGMAKIACGKYVMFLDADMILGPKATEACVSMTENGNWIALHIPEFVLGTKYFTRVRRFERSFYNGTVIDGARFLKKSTFVEVGGFDETISGPEDWDIDKKIKQIGNIGLL
;
A
#
# COMPACT_ATOMS: atom_id res chain seq x y z
N MET A 1 19.41 4.60 16.38
CA MET A 1 19.25 4.12 15.00
C MET A 1 18.40 5.13 14.26
N THR A 2 18.78 5.52 13.05
CA THR A 2 17.93 6.39 12.23
C THR A 2 16.79 5.55 11.67
N HIS A 3 15.55 5.98 11.89
CA HIS A 3 14.37 5.33 11.30
C HIS A 3 14.12 5.94 9.90
N PRO A 4 14.39 5.23 8.79
CA PRO A 4 14.11 5.77 7.46
C PRO A 4 12.63 6.12 7.29
N LEU A 5 12.34 7.22 6.60
CA LEU A 5 10.96 7.62 6.35
C LEU A 5 10.27 6.60 5.44
N VAL A 6 9.06 6.21 5.83
CA VAL A 6 8.14 5.37 5.05
C VAL A 6 6.94 6.22 4.62
N SER A 7 6.70 6.30 3.32
CA SER A 7 5.53 6.96 2.78
C SER A 7 4.44 5.92 2.52
N ILE A 8 3.32 6.02 3.22
CA ILE A 8 2.15 5.15 3.02
C ILE A 8 1.16 5.90 2.14
N VAL A 9 0.87 5.34 0.98
CA VAL A 9 0.00 5.92 -0.05
C VAL A 9 -1.31 5.14 -0.10
N ILE A 10 -2.43 5.85 0.04
CA ILE A 10 -3.78 5.29 -0.02
C ILE A 10 -4.47 5.84 -1.27
N ALA A 11 -4.78 4.95 -2.21
CA ALA A 11 -5.65 5.25 -3.34
C ALA A 11 -7.11 5.03 -2.92
N THR A 12 -7.97 6.01 -3.12
CA THR A 12 -9.35 5.95 -2.64
C THR A 12 -10.37 6.54 -3.61
N LYS A 13 -11.60 6.03 -3.52
CA LYS A 13 -12.79 6.59 -4.18
C LYS A 13 -14.05 6.10 -3.48
N ASN A 14 -14.83 7.03 -2.90
CA ASN A 14 -16.10 6.73 -2.22
C ASN A 14 -15.96 5.64 -1.13
N GLU A 15 -15.02 5.83 -0.22
CA GLU A 15 -14.68 4.90 0.87
C GLU A 15 -14.96 5.50 2.26
N GLU A 16 -15.99 6.35 2.40
CA GLU A 16 -16.34 7.02 3.68
C GLU A 16 -16.56 6.03 4.84
N ASN A 17 -16.97 4.79 4.53
CA ASN A 17 -17.23 3.76 5.53
C ASN A 17 -15.97 3.01 6.00
N ASN A 18 -14.87 3.11 5.27
CA ASN A 18 -13.68 2.29 5.48
C ASN A 18 -12.42 3.12 5.77
N ILE A 19 -12.24 4.25 5.09
CA ILE A 19 -10.99 5.02 5.09
C ILE A 19 -10.56 5.46 6.50
N GLU A 20 -11.49 5.76 7.40
CA GLU A 20 -11.17 6.18 8.77
C GLU A 20 -10.44 5.06 9.52
N ASN A 21 -10.94 3.82 9.43
CA ASN A 21 -10.30 2.66 10.06
C ASN A 21 -8.92 2.36 9.45
N CYS A 22 -8.76 2.52 8.14
CA CYS A 22 -7.47 2.41 7.46
C CYS A 22 -6.47 3.42 8.04
N LEU A 23 -6.85 4.70 8.11
CA LEU A 23 -5.98 5.78 8.59
C LEU A 23 -5.65 5.64 10.08
N ILE A 24 -6.61 5.25 10.93
CA ILE A 24 -6.37 4.93 12.33
C ILE A 24 -5.28 3.85 12.44
N SER A 25 -5.39 2.76 11.67
CA SER A 25 -4.42 1.67 11.73
C SER A 25 -2.99 2.09 11.37
N ILE A 26 -2.85 3.14 10.56
CA ILE A 26 -1.55 3.73 10.23
C ILE A 26 -1.04 4.61 11.37
N THR A 27 -1.89 5.38 12.03
CA THR A 27 -1.48 6.19 13.18
C THR A 27 -1.09 5.34 14.40
N GLU A 28 -1.60 4.11 14.48
CA GLU A 28 -1.30 3.14 15.55
C GLU A 28 -0.06 2.27 15.27
N GLN A 29 0.68 2.53 14.19
CA GLN A 29 1.92 1.80 13.90
C GLN A 29 3.00 2.04 14.96
N THR A 30 3.73 0.99 15.35
CA THR A 30 4.87 1.08 16.27
C THR A 30 6.08 1.82 15.63
N TYR A 31 6.13 1.88 14.32
CA TYR A 31 7.19 2.55 13.58
C TYR A 31 7.01 4.08 13.60
N PRO A 32 8.00 4.86 14.09
CA PRO A 32 7.76 6.28 14.42
C PRO A 32 7.85 7.25 13.24
N ASN A 33 8.43 6.85 12.10
CA ASN A 33 8.73 7.78 10.99
C ASN A 33 7.94 7.44 9.73
N ILE A 34 6.66 7.83 9.74
CA ILE A 34 5.69 7.58 8.68
C ILE A 34 5.14 8.92 8.17
N GLU A 35 5.01 9.05 6.85
CA GLU A 35 4.14 10.04 6.23
C GLU A 35 2.95 9.35 5.56
N VAL A 36 1.78 9.94 5.67
CA VAL A 36 0.54 9.43 5.08
C VAL A 36 0.15 10.32 3.91
N ILE A 37 -0.09 9.71 2.75
CA ILE A 37 -0.51 10.38 1.52
C ILE A 37 -1.80 9.73 1.05
N VAL A 38 -2.85 10.52 0.90
CA VAL A 38 -4.13 10.05 0.35
C VAL A 38 -4.31 10.65 -1.03
N VAL A 39 -4.57 9.79 -2.00
CA VAL A 39 -4.87 10.22 -3.38
C VAL A 39 -6.29 9.79 -3.70
N ASP A 40 -7.18 10.77 -3.73
CA ASP A 40 -8.61 10.60 -3.96
C ASP A 40 -8.95 10.73 -5.44
N ASN A 41 -9.87 9.90 -5.92
CA ASN A 41 -10.39 9.97 -7.28
C ASN A 41 -11.78 10.63 -7.31
N ASN A 42 -11.84 11.93 -6.98
CA ASN A 42 -13.06 12.72 -7.00
C ASN A 42 -14.23 12.06 -6.25
N SER A 43 -14.01 11.63 -5.02
CA SER A 43 -15.07 11.08 -4.17
C SER A 43 -16.22 12.08 -4.01
N THR A 44 -17.43 11.56 -4.02
CA THR A 44 -18.67 12.34 -3.87
C THR A 44 -19.29 12.20 -2.47
N ASP A 45 -18.72 11.34 -1.64
CA ASP A 45 -19.06 11.12 -0.25
C ASP A 45 -18.06 11.85 0.68
N LYS A 46 -18.02 11.51 1.95
CA LYS A 46 -17.17 12.16 2.96
C LYS A 46 -15.72 11.66 2.97
N THR A 47 -15.31 10.82 2.03
CA THR A 47 -13.96 10.23 1.99
C THR A 47 -12.86 11.28 2.10
N PHE A 48 -12.93 12.32 1.27
CA PHE A 48 -11.93 13.40 1.23
C PHE A 48 -11.87 14.18 2.56
N GLU A 49 -13.03 14.51 3.13
CA GLU A 49 -13.14 15.24 4.40
C GLU A 49 -12.61 14.42 5.58
N ILE A 50 -12.84 13.10 5.58
CA ILE A 50 -12.32 12.19 6.60
C ILE A 50 -10.79 12.14 6.50
N ALA A 51 -10.23 11.99 5.30
CA ALA A 51 -8.79 11.93 5.09
C ALA A 51 -8.04 13.17 5.61
N LEU A 52 -8.62 14.36 5.43
CA LEU A 52 -8.04 15.63 5.92
C LEU A 52 -7.90 15.73 7.45
N LYS A 53 -8.60 14.88 8.22
CA LYS A 53 -8.43 14.82 9.69
C LYS A 53 -7.12 14.14 10.11
N PHE A 54 -6.50 13.36 9.23
CA PHE A 54 -5.32 12.53 9.52
C PHE A 54 -4.04 13.05 8.86
N THR A 55 -4.15 13.74 7.73
CA THR A 55 -2.99 14.27 7.00
C THR A 55 -3.38 15.49 6.17
N ASP A 56 -2.43 16.40 5.98
CA ASP A 56 -2.52 17.52 5.04
C ASP A 56 -2.16 17.12 3.60
N LYS A 57 -1.64 15.90 3.39
CA LYS A 57 -1.26 15.37 2.08
C LYS A 57 -2.41 14.60 1.44
N VAL A 58 -3.53 15.26 1.24
CA VAL A 58 -4.70 14.74 0.53
C VAL A 58 -4.78 15.41 -0.84
N PHE A 59 -4.73 14.60 -1.90
CA PHE A 59 -4.69 15.08 -3.28
C PHE A 59 -5.85 14.49 -4.07
N ASN A 60 -6.44 15.31 -4.94
CA ASN A 60 -7.45 14.83 -5.87
C ASN A 60 -6.80 14.58 -7.24
N LYS A 61 -6.62 13.32 -7.60
CA LYS A 61 -5.86 12.93 -8.80
C LYS A 61 -6.25 11.54 -9.32
N GLY A 62 -6.35 11.46 -10.64
CA GLY A 62 -6.38 10.20 -11.36
C GLY A 62 -7.77 9.72 -11.74
N LEU A 63 -7.79 8.77 -12.66
CA LEU A 63 -8.99 8.08 -13.15
C LEU A 63 -9.05 6.65 -12.63
N GLU A 64 -7.89 6.06 -12.30
CA GLU A 64 -7.71 4.66 -11.91
C GLU A 64 -6.69 4.53 -10.76
N ARG A 65 -6.74 3.41 -10.03
CA ARG A 65 -5.85 3.13 -8.88
C ARG A 65 -4.36 3.25 -9.25
N SER A 66 -3.98 2.75 -10.42
CA SER A 66 -2.60 2.82 -10.92
C SER A 66 -2.10 4.26 -11.01
N THR A 67 -2.91 5.16 -11.58
CA THR A 67 -2.58 6.59 -11.68
C THR A 67 -2.48 7.25 -10.30
N GLN A 68 -3.40 6.92 -9.38
CA GLN A 68 -3.37 7.43 -8.00
C GLN A 68 -2.11 6.96 -7.26
N ARG A 69 -1.81 5.65 -7.31
CA ARG A 69 -0.62 5.05 -6.70
C ARG A 69 0.66 5.64 -7.28
N ASN A 70 0.78 5.75 -8.62
CA ASN A 70 1.92 6.38 -9.29
C ASN A 70 2.13 7.82 -8.83
N TYR A 71 1.05 8.61 -8.77
CA TYR A 71 1.12 10.00 -8.32
C TYR A 71 1.63 10.07 -6.87
N GLY A 72 1.02 9.31 -5.97
CA GLY A 72 1.41 9.30 -4.56
C GLY A 72 2.84 8.80 -4.35
N MET A 73 3.18 7.63 -4.89
CA MET A 73 4.46 6.95 -4.63
C MET A 73 5.65 7.58 -5.36
N ALA A 74 5.48 7.98 -6.63
CA ALA A 74 6.59 8.51 -7.42
C ALA A 74 6.76 10.02 -7.26
N LYS A 75 5.66 10.81 -7.17
CA LYS A 75 5.71 12.27 -7.22
C LYS A 75 5.66 12.94 -5.86
N ILE A 76 4.82 12.43 -4.92
CA ILE A 76 4.57 13.09 -3.63
C ILE A 76 5.41 12.49 -2.51
N ALA A 77 5.55 11.17 -2.46
CA ALA A 77 6.29 10.47 -1.40
C ALA A 77 7.71 11.01 -1.24
N CYS A 78 8.13 11.26 0.01
CA CYS A 78 9.49 11.69 0.36
C CYS A 78 10.31 10.56 1.01
N GLY A 79 9.66 9.44 1.37
CA GLY A 79 10.28 8.33 2.07
C GLY A 79 11.33 7.57 1.27
N LYS A 80 12.27 6.95 1.99
CA LYS A 80 13.16 5.93 1.43
C LYS A 80 12.37 4.73 0.94
N TYR A 81 11.30 4.40 1.66
CA TYR A 81 10.37 3.34 1.36
C TYR A 81 9.00 3.91 1.02
N VAL A 82 8.30 3.22 0.15
CA VAL A 82 6.90 3.46 -0.19
C VAL A 82 6.09 2.21 0.08
N MET A 83 4.89 2.39 0.63
CA MET A 83 3.90 1.35 0.83
C MET A 83 2.58 1.83 0.22
N PHE A 84 1.84 0.96 -0.43
CA PHE A 84 0.47 1.30 -0.85
C PHE A 84 -0.54 0.42 -0.13
N LEU A 85 -1.67 1.03 0.21
CA LEU A 85 -2.83 0.36 0.81
C LEU A 85 -4.09 0.75 0.04
N ASP A 86 -5.05 -0.15 0.02
CA ASP A 86 -6.41 0.18 -0.38
C ASP A 86 -7.17 0.71 0.85
N ALA A 87 -8.11 1.63 0.65
CA ALA A 87 -8.78 2.34 1.74
C ALA A 87 -9.65 1.44 2.64
N ASP A 88 -9.94 0.22 2.22
CA ASP A 88 -10.67 -0.81 2.96
C ASP A 88 -9.76 -1.77 3.75
N MET A 89 -8.44 -1.51 3.78
CA MET A 89 -7.45 -2.32 4.50
C MET A 89 -7.15 -1.76 5.89
N ILE A 90 -6.79 -2.66 6.80
CA ILE A 90 -6.30 -2.35 8.15
C ILE A 90 -4.89 -2.90 8.27
N LEU A 91 -3.93 -2.02 8.55
CA LEU A 91 -2.53 -2.39 8.70
C LEU A 91 -2.25 -2.93 10.10
N GLY A 92 -1.62 -4.09 10.20
CA GLY A 92 -1.22 -4.65 11.51
C GLY A 92 -0.24 -3.73 12.24
N PRO A 93 -0.33 -3.57 13.58
CA PRO A 93 0.39 -2.52 14.33
C PRO A 93 1.92 -2.53 14.17
N LYS A 94 2.52 -3.65 13.84
CA LYS A 94 3.98 -3.82 13.65
C LYS A 94 4.39 -4.01 12.19
N ALA A 95 3.47 -3.89 11.24
CA ALA A 95 3.74 -4.22 9.84
C ALA A 95 4.83 -3.32 9.24
N THR A 96 4.76 -2.00 9.46
CA THR A 96 5.74 -1.06 8.94
C THR A 96 7.13 -1.31 9.53
N GLU A 97 7.23 -1.54 10.85
CA GLU A 97 8.49 -1.85 11.55
C GLU A 97 9.12 -3.14 11.01
N ALA A 98 8.31 -4.19 10.84
CA ALA A 98 8.76 -5.48 10.33
C ALA A 98 9.24 -5.36 8.87
N CYS A 99 8.51 -4.63 8.01
CA CYS A 99 8.92 -4.37 6.63
C CYS A 99 10.27 -3.64 6.55
N VAL A 100 10.44 -2.58 7.31
CA VAL A 100 11.71 -1.83 7.36
C VAL A 100 12.84 -2.72 7.86
N SER A 101 12.64 -3.43 8.98
CA SER A 101 13.64 -4.33 9.57
C SER A 101 14.07 -5.41 8.58
N MET A 102 13.11 -6.05 7.92
CA MET A 102 13.40 -7.11 6.95
C MET A 102 14.17 -6.57 5.75
N THR A 103 13.82 -5.38 5.25
CA THR A 103 14.48 -4.79 4.08
C THR A 103 15.87 -4.23 4.40
N GLU A 104 16.07 -3.67 5.61
CA GLU A 104 17.39 -3.16 6.03
C GLU A 104 18.38 -4.29 6.35
N ASN A 105 17.90 -5.41 6.90
CA ASN A 105 18.73 -6.54 7.30
C ASN A 105 18.86 -7.63 6.21
N GLY A 106 18.07 -7.56 5.15
CA GLY A 106 18.04 -8.54 4.06
C GLY A 106 18.39 -7.91 2.70
N ASN A 107 18.45 -8.77 1.69
CA ASN A 107 18.68 -8.34 0.31
C ASN A 107 17.38 -8.23 -0.48
N TRP A 108 16.38 -7.53 0.11
CA TRP A 108 15.08 -7.35 -0.48
C TRP A 108 14.90 -5.92 -1.00
N ILE A 109 14.35 -5.79 -2.20
CA ILE A 109 14.01 -4.48 -2.79
C ILE A 109 12.52 -4.18 -2.67
N ALA A 110 11.72 -5.21 -2.44
CA ALA A 110 10.28 -5.14 -2.20
C ALA A 110 9.83 -6.29 -1.30
N LEU A 111 8.65 -6.16 -0.69
CA LEU A 111 8.03 -7.19 0.15
C LEU A 111 6.56 -7.38 -0.20
N HIS A 112 6.14 -8.63 -0.29
CA HIS A 112 4.74 -9.01 -0.15
C HIS A 112 4.35 -8.94 1.32
N ILE A 113 3.19 -8.38 1.62
CA ILE A 113 2.59 -8.35 2.96
C ILE A 113 1.37 -9.28 2.93
N PRO A 114 1.34 -10.34 3.76
CA PRO A 114 0.21 -11.25 3.80
C PRO A 114 -1.10 -10.54 4.15
N GLU A 115 -2.16 -10.84 3.40
CA GLU A 115 -3.48 -10.25 3.60
C GLU A 115 -4.45 -11.26 4.21
N PHE A 116 -5.19 -10.79 5.22
CA PHE A 116 -6.23 -11.58 5.87
C PHE A 116 -7.60 -10.94 5.65
N VAL A 117 -8.55 -11.71 5.13
CA VAL A 117 -9.93 -11.24 4.95
C VAL A 117 -10.64 -11.22 6.31
N LEU A 118 -11.05 -10.04 6.76
CA LEU A 118 -11.77 -9.84 8.02
C LEU A 118 -13.28 -10.03 7.83
N GLY A 119 -13.95 -10.58 8.84
CA GLY A 119 -15.41 -10.75 8.87
C GLY A 119 -15.84 -12.14 9.34
N THR A 120 -17.12 -12.25 9.67
CA THR A 120 -17.73 -13.46 10.27
C THR A 120 -18.68 -14.23 9.35
N LYS A 121 -19.11 -13.60 8.24
CA LYS A 121 -20.05 -14.19 7.29
C LYS A 121 -19.45 -15.41 6.57
N TYR A 122 -20.28 -16.35 6.14
CA TYR A 122 -19.87 -17.58 5.48
C TYR A 122 -18.91 -17.32 4.29
N PHE A 123 -19.29 -16.44 3.37
CA PHE A 123 -18.44 -16.10 2.21
C PHE A 123 -17.10 -15.48 2.60
N THR A 124 -17.05 -14.69 3.68
CA THR A 124 -15.80 -14.13 4.21
C THR A 124 -14.85 -15.24 4.68
N ARG A 125 -15.40 -16.30 5.31
CA ARG A 125 -14.61 -17.47 5.74
C ARG A 125 -14.07 -18.25 4.55
N VAL A 126 -14.86 -18.42 3.49
CA VAL A 126 -14.44 -19.06 2.23
C VAL A 126 -13.31 -18.26 1.59
N ARG A 127 -13.49 -16.93 1.44
CA ARG A 127 -12.45 -16.04 0.89
C ARG A 127 -11.17 -16.07 1.73
N ARG A 128 -11.27 -16.09 3.04
CA ARG A 128 -10.10 -16.21 3.93
C ARG A 128 -9.33 -17.51 3.70
N PHE A 129 -10.04 -18.62 3.57
CA PHE A 129 -9.45 -19.91 3.26
C PHE A 129 -8.77 -19.89 1.88
N GLU A 130 -9.46 -19.40 0.86
CA GLU A 130 -8.91 -19.24 -0.49
C GLU A 130 -7.63 -18.38 -0.48
N ARG A 131 -7.64 -17.20 0.17
CA ARG A 131 -6.49 -16.28 0.25
C ARG A 131 -5.28 -16.91 0.93
N SER A 132 -5.45 -17.85 1.85
CA SER A 132 -4.32 -18.53 2.51
C SER A 132 -3.42 -19.32 1.56
N PHE A 133 -3.89 -19.65 0.35
CA PHE A 133 -3.08 -20.32 -0.68
C PHE A 133 -2.26 -19.35 -1.54
N TYR A 134 -2.47 -18.05 -1.42
CA TYR A 134 -1.85 -17.05 -2.29
C TYR A 134 -0.77 -16.22 -1.61
N ASN A 135 -0.47 -16.48 -0.33
CA ASN A 135 0.55 -15.74 0.42
C ASN A 135 1.91 -15.79 -0.30
N GLY A 136 2.51 -14.61 -0.52
CA GLY A 136 3.78 -14.47 -1.21
C GLY A 136 3.72 -14.70 -2.71
N THR A 137 2.53 -14.73 -3.28
CA THR A 137 2.33 -14.76 -4.74
C THR A 137 2.04 -13.36 -5.28
N VAL A 138 2.08 -13.22 -6.61
CA VAL A 138 1.70 -11.97 -7.30
C VAL A 138 0.28 -11.48 -7.00
N ILE A 139 -0.58 -12.34 -6.43
CA ILE A 139 -1.96 -11.98 -6.04
C ILE A 139 -1.99 -11.07 -4.81
N ASP A 140 -1.00 -11.17 -3.92
CA ASP A 140 -0.88 -10.27 -2.77
C ASP A 140 -0.25 -8.92 -3.16
N GLY A 141 0.46 -8.87 -4.29
CA GLY A 141 1.21 -7.70 -4.74
C GLY A 141 2.37 -7.33 -3.81
N ALA A 142 3.44 -6.78 -4.34
CA ALA A 142 4.54 -6.22 -3.54
C ALA A 142 4.13 -4.85 -3.00
N ARG A 143 3.55 -4.82 -1.80
CA ARG A 143 2.98 -3.59 -1.21
C ARG A 143 3.99 -2.66 -0.55
N PHE A 144 5.17 -3.16 -0.17
CA PHE A 144 6.26 -2.37 0.40
C PHE A 144 7.50 -2.44 -0.48
N LEU A 145 8.05 -1.28 -0.86
CA LEU A 145 9.15 -1.18 -1.82
C LEU A 145 10.16 -0.09 -1.42
N LYS A 146 11.41 -0.24 -1.85
CA LYS A 146 12.31 0.92 -1.93
C LYS A 146 11.73 1.90 -2.96
N LYS A 147 11.63 3.19 -2.65
CA LYS A 147 11.13 4.19 -3.60
C LYS A 147 11.96 4.23 -4.89
N SER A 148 13.29 4.06 -4.78
CA SER A 148 14.17 3.98 -5.94
C SER A 148 13.77 2.84 -6.89
N THR A 149 13.47 1.66 -6.35
CA THR A 149 12.98 0.50 -7.12
C THR A 149 11.67 0.84 -7.85
N PHE A 150 10.70 1.45 -7.14
CA PHE A 150 9.43 1.82 -7.75
C PHE A 150 9.59 2.78 -8.95
N VAL A 151 10.47 3.76 -8.79
CA VAL A 151 10.77 4.74 -9.87
C VAL A 151 11.53 4.07 -11.02
N GLU A 152 12.52 3.21 -10.72
CA GLU A 152 13.34 2.51 -11.71
C GLU A 152 12.51 1.61 -12.63
N VAL A 153 11.53 0.88 -12.08
CA VAL A 153 10.64 0.01 -12.88
C VAL A 153 9.53 0.78 -13.61
N GLY A 154 9.46 2.11 -13.44
CA GLY A 154 8.47 2.97 -14.10
C GLY A 154 7.09 2.98 -13.42
N GLY A 155 6.96 2.38 -12.22
CA GLY A 155 5.69 2.31 -11.50
C GLY A 155 4.68 1.35 -12.14
N PHE A 156 3.40 1.55 -11.77
CA PHE A 156 2.27 0.80 -12.34
C PHE A 156 2.00 1.22 -13.78
N ASP A 157 1.60 0.29 -14.62
CA ASP A 157 1.10 0.57 -15.95
C ASP A 157 -0.34 1.10 -15.86
N GLU A 158 -0.54 2.36 -16.22
CA GLU A 158 -1.85 3.03 -16.12
C GLU A 158 -2.83 2.60 -17.22
N THR A 159 -2.39 1.79 -18.19
CA THR A 159 -3.24 1.23 -19.24
C THR A 159 -3.86 -0.10 -18.86
N ILE A 160 -3.37 -0.73 -17.78
CA ILE A 160 -3.83 -2.02 -17.28
C ILE A 160 -4.80 -1.78 -16.12
N SER A 161 -5.98 -2.41 -16.19
CA SER A 161 -6.95 -2.44 -15.09
C SER A 161 -7.19 -3.89 -14.67
N GLY A 162 -6.93 -4.19 -13.39
CA GLY A 162 -7.13 -5.49 -12.76
C GLY A 162 -5.84 -6.23 -12.43
N PRO A 163 -4.95 -6.60 -13.39
CA PRO A 163 -3.71 -7.30 -13.09
C PRO A 163 -2.50 -6.37 -12.86
N GLU A 164 -2.73 -5.11 -12.46
CA GLU A 164 -1.68 -4.12 -12.24
C GLU A 164 -0.64 -4.56 -11.19
N ASP A 165 -1.07 -5.28 -10.15
CA ASP A 165 -0.20 -5.82 -9.12
C ASP A 165 0.72 -6.93 -9.67
N TRP A 166 0.25 -7.70 -10.66
CA TRP A 166 1.08 -8.72 -11.34
C TRP A 166 2.12 -8.11 -12.26
N ASP A 167 1.77 -7.01 -12.93
CA ASP A 167 2.70 -6.31 -13.82
C ASP A 167 3.85 -5.71 -13.02
N ILE A 168 3.57 -4.99 -11.94
CA ILE A 168 4.60 -4.40 -11.10
C ILE A 168 5.51 -5.46 -10.47
N ASP A 169 4.97 -6.59 -10.01
CA ASP A 169 5.74 -7.72 -9.48
C ASP A 169 6.72 -8.27 -10.52
N LYS A 170 6.26 -8.44 -11.76
CA LYS A 170 7.12 -8.89 -12.86
C LYS A 170 8.28 -7.94 -13.12
N LYS A 171 8.00 -6.62 -13.16
CA LYS A 171 9.02 -5.60 -13.36
C LYS A 171 10.07 -5.62 -12.25
N ILE A 172 9.62 -5.70 -10.98
CA ILE A 172 10.51 -5.73 -9.81
C ILE A 172 11.38 -6.99 -9.82
N LYS A 173 10.83 -8.16 -10.13
CA LYS A 173 11.58 -9.44 -10.20
C LYS A 173 12.69 -9.45 -11.25
N GLN A 174 12.66 -8.57 -12.24
CA GLN A 174 13.72 -8.43 -13.23
C GLN A 174 14.96 -7.72 -12.67
N ILE A 175 14.83 -6.93 -11.61
CA ILE A 175 15.91 -6.11 -11.06
C ILE A 175 16.31 -6.49 -9.64
N GLY A 176 15.55 -7.36 -8.96
CA GLY A 176 15.91 -7.83 -7.63
C GLY A 176 14.92 -8.76 -6.98
N ASN A 177 15.14 -9.04 -5.69
CA ASN A 177 14.38 -10.03 -4.95
C ASN A 177 13.19 -9.38 -4.22
N ILE A 178 12.03 -10.06 -4.28
CA ILE A 178 10.86 -9.75 -3.47
C ILE A 178 10.80 -10.76 -2.32
N GLY A 179 10.71 -10.27 -1.09
CA GLY A 179 10.52 -11.09 0.11
C GLY A 179 9.05 -11.24 0.49
N LEU A 180 8.77 -12.12 1.46
CA LEU A 180 7.48 -12.28 2.11
C LEU A 180 7.65 -11.92 3.58
N LEU A 181 6.79 -11.02 4.10
CA LEU A 181 6.77 -10.59 5.50
C LEU A 181 6.28 -11.69 6.41
#